data_52b233c7db1ad7d1e590192bbc72f1b7
#
_entry.id   52b233c7db1ad7d1e590192bbc72f1b7
#
_cell.length_a   1.000
_cell.length_b   1.000
_cell.length_c   1.000
_cell.angle_alpha   90.00
_cell.angle_beta   90.00
_cell.angle_gamma   90.00
#
_symmetry.space_group_name_H-M   'P 1'
#
loop_
_entity.id
_entity.type
_entity.pdbx_description
1 polymer ?
#
loop_
_entity_poly.entity_id
_entity_poly.type
_entity_poly.pdbx_seq_one_letter_code
_entity_poly.pdbx_strand_id
1 'polypeptide(L)'
;MDEKDNKEEPQVQGPEAAEDAEDDAPLQGSALSVAHELLPISLESEMKRSYLDYAMSVIVGRALPDVRDGLKPVHRRVLHAMHEIKNTHNNPTKKAARVVGEVLGKYHPHGDFAAYMTIVRMAQPFSLRYPLIFGQGNFGSIDGDSPAAMRYTEVRLEKIAGEML
;
A
#
# COMPACT_ATOMS: atom_id res chain seq x y z
N MET A 1 -1.14 -1.41 -62.35
CA MET A 1 -2.57 -1.33 -61.99
C MET A 1 -2.60 -1.22 -60.49
N ASP A 2 -2.51 0.06 -60.07
CA ASP A 2 -2.28 0.45 -58.69
C ASP A 2 -3.64 0.69 -58.01
N GLU A 3 -3.88 0.03 -56.94
CA GLU A 3 -5.04 0.35 -56.09
C GLU A 3 -4.53 0.70 -54.67
N LYS A 4 -4.53 2.02 -54.42
CA LYS A 4 -4.19 2.63 -53.12
C LYS A 4 -5.40 2.53 -52.23
N ASP A 5 -5.35 1.65 -51.24
CA ASP A 5 -6.31 1.67 -50.15
C ASP A 5 -5.95 2.80 -49.17
N ASN A 6 -6.70 3.88 -49.28
CA ASN A 6 -6.69 5.01 -48.38
C ASN A 6 -7.64 4.73 -47.20
N LYS A 7 -7.09 4.31 -46.05
CA LYS A 7 -7.85 4.20 -44.81
C LYS A 7 -7.80 5.54 -44.07
N GLU A 8 -8.91 6.25 -44.14
CA GLU A 8 -9.16 7.44 -43.35
C GLU A 8 -9.24 7.07 -41.86
N GLU A 9 -8.45 7.74 -41.05
CA GLU A 9 -8.56 7.69 -39.59
C GLU A 9 -9.77 8.50 -39.12
N PRO A 10 -10.56 8.04 -38.16
CA PRO A 10 -11.67 8.81 -37.62
C PRO A 10 -11.16 9.94 -36.73
N GLN A 11 -11.44 11.19 -37.14
CA GLN A 11 -11.20 12.38 -36.33
C GLN A 11 -12.14 12.37 -35.10
N VAL A 12 -11.54 12.35 -33.92
CA VAL A 12 -12.26 12.56 -32.65
C VAL A 12 -12.52 14.06 -32.52
N GLN A 13 -13.77 14.47 -32.70
CA GLN A 13 -14.21 15.83 -32.39
C GLN A 13 -14.25 15.98 -30.86
N GLY A 14 -13.46 16.91 -30.33
CA GLY A 14 -13.55 17.37 -28.95
C GLY A 14 -14.84 18.18 -28.72
N PRO A 15 -15.34 18.21 -27.47
CA PRO A 15 -16.57 18.96 -27.18
C PRO A 15 -16.33 20.47 -27.33
N GLU A 16 -17.24 21.12 -28.05
CA GLU A 16 -17.36 22.55 -28.17
C GLU A 16 -17.49 23.24 -26.80
N ALA A 17 -16.69 24.25 -26.58
CA ALA A 17 -16.82 25.12 -25.41
C ALA A 17 -18.13 25.91 -25.51
N ALA A 18 -19.04 25.59 -24.59
CA ALA A 18 -20.19 26.47 -24.36
C ALA A 18 -19.71 27.70 -23.61
N GLU A 19 -19.83 28.87 -24.23
CA GLU A 19 -19.69 30.17 -23.59
C GLU A 19 -20.91 30.38 -22.67
N ASP A 20 -20.72 30.11 -21.38
CA ASP A 20 -21.73 30.44 -20.37
C ASP A 20 -21.51 31.89 -19.93
N ALA A 21 -22.57 32.68 -20.12
CA ALA A 21 -22.68 34.07 -19.75
C ALA A 21 -22.39 34.27 -18.26
N GLU A 22 -21.56 35.23 -17.95
CA GLU A 22 -21.32 35.74 -16.61
C GLU A 22 -22.61 36.33 -16.03
N ASP A 23 -23.23 35.61 -15.13
CA ASP A 23 -24.28 36.15 -14.26
C ASP A 23 -23.59 36.57 -12.95
N ASP A 24 -23.23 37.86 -12.92
CA ASP A 24 -22.52 38.54 -11.83
C ASP A 24 -23.52 38.85 -10.69
N ALA A 25 -23.96 37.80 -9.99
CA ALA A 25 -24.69 37.92 -8.74
C ALA A 25 -23.71 37.99 -7.59
N PRO A 26 -23.72 38.99 -6.72
CA PRO A 26 -22.84 39.07 -5.58
C PRO A 26 -23.18 37.93 -4.60
N LEU A 27 -22.25 36.99 -4.52
CA LEU A 27 -22.28 35.93 -3.48
C LEU A 27 -22.29 36.62 -2.11
N GLN A 28 -23.46 36.77 -1.51
CA GLN A 28 -23.57 37.05 -0.07
C GLN A 28 -22.95 35.88 0.67
N GLY A 29 -21.64 36.03 0.95
CA GLY A 29 -20.90 35.08 1.75
C GLY A 29 -21.56 34.95 3.10
N SER A 30 -22.14 33.79 3.36
CA SER A 30 -22.42 33.37 4.72
C SER A 30 -21.09 33.49 5.46
N ALA A 31 -21.00 34.40 6.40
CA ALA A 31 -19.87 34.56 7.29
C ALA A 31 -19.73 33.24 8.07
N LEU A 32 -18.91 32.33 7.55
CA LEU A 32 -18.39 31.21 8.31
C LEU A 32 -17.76 31.84 9.55
N SER A 33 -18.28 31.53 10.73
CA SER A 33 -17.75 32.02 11.99
C SER A 33 -16.29 31.56 12.07
N VAL A 34 -15.39 32.42 11.61
CA VAL A 34 -13.95 32.24 11.76
C VAL A 34 -13.68 32.17 13.26
N ALA A 35 -12.87 31.22 13.68
CA ALA A 35 -12.50 30.98 15.06
C ALA A 35 -12.43 32.26 15.90
N HIS A 36 -13.07 32.27 17.08
CA HIS A 36 -13.15 33.41 17.96
C HIS A 36 -11.79 33.88 18.51
N GLU A 37 -10.77 33.05 18.41
CA GLU A 37 -9.44 33.33 18.95
C GLU A 37 -8.37 32.97 17.91
N LEU A 38 -7.53 33.96 17.55
CA LEU A 38 -6.36 33.79 16.70
C LEU A 38 -5.11 33.80 17.59
N LEU A 39 -4.49 32.63 17.74
CA LEU A 39 -3.22 32.50 18.44
C LEU A 39 -2.07 32.62 17.44
N PRO A 40 -1.21 33.65 17.55
CA PRO A 40 -0.04 33.76 16.67
C PRO A 40 0.97 32.66 17.01
N ILE A 41 1.26 31.78 16.04
CA ILE A 41 2.24 30.71 16.18
C ILE A 41 3.37 30.98 15.19
N SER A 42 4.62 30.86 15.67
CA SER A 42 5.77 30.93 14.79
C SER A 42 5.78 29.73 13.84
N LEU A 43 5.79 29.99 12.53
CA LEU A 43 5.84 28.96 11.49
C LEU A 43 7.02 27.99 11.72
N GLU A 44 8.18 28.52 12.10
CA GLU A 44 9.36 27.71 12.38
C GLU A 44 9.15 26.73 13.55
N SER A 45 8.54 27.21 14.63
CA SER A 45 8.24 26.38 15.81
C SER A 45 7.23 25.28 15.49
N GLU A 46 6.19 25.62 14.73
CA GLU A 46 5.16 24.64 14.33
C GLU A 46 5.74 23.59 13.37
N MET A 47 6.56 24.01 12.40
CA MET A 47 7.22 23.08 11.50
C MET A 47 8.15 22.12 12.26
N LYS A 48 8.97 22.62 13.19
CA LYS A 48 9.87 21.79 14.02
C LYS A 48 9.06 20.77 14.82
N ARG A 49 7.99 21.20 15.46
CA ARG A 49 7.13 20.34 16.27
C ARG A 49 6.47 19.26 15.41
N SER A 50 5.81 19.66 14.32
CA SER A 50 5.12 18.73 13.41
C SER A 50 6.08 17.70 12.80
N TYR A 51 7.31 18.15 12.46
CA TYR A 51 8.32 17.25 11.91
C TYR A 51 8.83 16.24 12.95
N LEU A 52 9.02 16.70 14.21
CA LEU A 52 9.39 15.81 15.30
C LEU A 52 8.30 14.78 15.60
N ASP A 53 7.05 15.21 15.68
CA ASP A 53 5.90 14.33 15.93
C ASP A 53 5.75 13.30 14.81
N TYR A 54 5.93 13.70 13.55
CA TYR A 54 5.96 12.79 12.41
C TYR A 54 7.13 11.80 12.50
N ALA A 55 8.34 12.27 12.74
CA ALA A 55 9.53 11.43 12.85
C ALA A 55 9.38 10.40 13.99
N MET A 56 8.90 10.83 15.15
CA MET A 56 8.63 9.95 16.28
C MET A 56 7.58 8.89 15.95
N SER A 57 6.49 9.28 15.31
CA SER A 57 5.44 8.34 14.91
C SER A 57 5.94 7.29 13.92
N VAL A 58 6.81 7.67 12.97
CA VAL A 58 7.43 6.75 12.02
C VAL A 58 8.43 5.81 12.71
N ILE A 59 9.26 6.33 13.60
CA ILE A 59 10.25 5.53 14.32
C ILE A 59 9.54 4.49 15.19
N VAL A 60 8.64 4.91 16.08
CA VAL A 60 8.00 4.04 17.07
C VAL A 60 6.94 3.14 16.43
N GLY A 61 6.10 3.69 15.55
CA GLY A 61 4.93 3.00 15.01
C GLY A 61 5.16 2.24 13.70
N ARG A 62 6.31 2.39 13.04
CA ARG A 62 6.51 1.82 11.69
C ARG A 62 7.88 1.22 11.44
N ALA A 63 8.96 1.91 11.81
CA ALA A 63 10.32 1.54 11.39
C ALA A 63 10.97 0.52 12.31
N LEU A 64 10.77 0.63 13.62
CA LEU A 64 11.39 -0.26 14.59
C LEU A 64 10.62 -1.58 14.73
N PRO A 65 11.34 -2.71 14.74
CA PRO A 65 10.74 -3.99 15.08
C PRO A 65 10.45 -4.08 16.59
N ASP A 66 9.45 -4.87 16.97
CA ASP A 66 9.16 -5.19 18.36
C ASP A 66 10.31 -6.03 18.95
N VAL A 67 10.76 -5.67 20.14
CA VAL A 67 11.90 -6.35 20.80
C VAL A 67 11.57 -7.82 21.15
N ARG A 68 10.31 -8.17 21.30
CA ARG A 68 9.87 -9.51 21.71
C ARG A 68 9.94 -10.53 20.57
N ASP A 69 9.55 -10.14 19.36
CA ASP A 69 9.39 -11.03 18.22
C ASP A 69 10.09 -10.54 16.94
N GLY A 70 10.65 -9.34 16.95
CA GLY A 70 11.32 -8.76 15.79
C GLY A 70 10.40 -8.32 14.67
N LEU A 71 9.07 -8.33 14.88
CA LEU A 71 8.11 -7.97 13.86
C LEU A 71 7.85 -6.46 13.82
N LYS A 72 7.83 -5.91 12.62
CA LYS A 72 7.27 -4.58 12.36
C LYS A 72 5.75 -4.67 12.25
N PRO A 73 5.01 -3.56 12.43
CA PRO A 73 3.55 -3.56 12.32
C PRO A 73 3.01 -4.17 11.01
N VAL A 74 3.69 -3.94 9.89
CA VAL A 74 3.27 -4.51 8.60
C VAL A 74 3.39 -6.04 8.58
N HIS A 75 4.44 -6.61 9.17
CA HIS A 75 4.61 -8.07 9.29
C HIS A 75 3.45 -8.68 10.07
N ARG A 76 3.13 -8.08 11.21
CA ARG A 76 2.04 -8.52 12.08
C ARG A 76 0.69 -8.48 11.37
N ARG A 77 0.42 -7.43 10.61
CA ARG A 77 -0.82 -7.30 9.82
C ARG A 77 -0.93 -8.36 8.73
N VAL A 78 0.18 -8.68 8.06
CA VAL A 78 0.22 -9.73 7.04
C VAL A 78 -0.06 -11.09 7.67
N LEU A 79 0.62 -11.45 8.77
CA LEU A 79 0.42 -12.74 9.45
C LEU A 79 -1.02 -12.87 9.96
N HIS A 80 -1.56 -11.80 10.57
CA HIS A 80 -2.94 -11.77 11.04
C HIS A 80 -3.96 -11.96 9.90
N ALA A 81 -3.78 -11.24 8.79
CA ALA A 81 -4.65 -11.39 7.62
C ALA A 81 -4.61 -12.83 7.06
N MET A 82 -3.42 -13.42 6.97
CA MET A 82 -3.27 -14.80 6.53
C MET A 82 -3.95 -15.79 7.48
N HIS A 83 -3.88 -15.56 8.78
CA HIS A 83 -4.57 -16.37 9.79
C HIS A 83 -6.09 -16.26 9.65
N GLU A 84 -6.62 -15.06 9.53
CA GLU A 84 -8.06 -14.78 9.38
C GLU A 84 -8.67 -15.48 8.16
N ILE A 85 -7.99 -15.42 7.02
CA ILE A 85 -8.43 -16.14 5.81
C ILE A 85 -8.15 -17.64 5.86
N LYS A 86 -7.72 -18.17 7.01
CA LYS A 86 -7.37 -19.58 7.21
C LYS A 86 -6.32 -20.09 6.20
N ASN A 87 -5.29 -19.29 5.98
CA ASN A 87 -4.15 -19.65 5.14
C ASN A 87 -2.99 -20.21 5.99
N THR A 88 -3.31 -21.20 6.80
CA THR A 88 -2.39 -21.84 7.76
C THR A 88 -1.56 -22.93 7.10
N HIS A 89 -0.54 -23.43 7.81
CA HIS A 89 0.41 -24.45 7.31
C HIS A 89 -0.25 -25.76 6.89
N ASN A 90 -1.42 -26.09 7.45
CA ASN A 90 -2.18 -27.31 7.15
C ASN A 90 -3.09 -27.18 5.92
N ASN A 91 -3.23 -25.98 5.39
CA ASN A 91 -4.14 -25.69 4.29
C ASN A 91 -3.38 -25.50 2.98
N PRO A 92 -4.04 -25.67 1.82
CA PRO A 92 -3.46 -25.34 0.52
C PRO A 92 -2.99 -23.90 0.44
N THR A 93 -1.98 -23.64 -0.36
CA THR A 93 -1.49 -22.30 -0.67
C THR A 93 -2.59 -21.45 -1.31
N LYS A 94 -2.51 -20.15 -1.09
CA LYS A 94 -3.37 -19.16 -1.75
C LYS A 94 -2.54 -18.18 -2.55
N LYS A 95 -3.11 -17.62 -3.62
CA LYS A 95 -2.44 -16.58 -4.41
C LYS A 95 -2.01 -15.41 -3.52
N ALA A 96 -0.76 -14.95 -3.67
CA ALA A 96 -0.24 -13.81 -2.89
C ALA A 96 -1.10 -12.56 -3.09
N ALA A 97 -1.63 -12.36 -4.30
CA ALA A 97 -2.56 -11.26 -4.59
C ALA A 97 -3.80 -11.24 -3.69
N ARG A 98 -4.34 -12.41 -3.30
CA ARG A 98 -5.47 -12.50 -2.37
C ARG A 98 -5.09 -12.03 -0.98
N VAL A 99 -3.92 -12.44 -0.50
CA VAL A 99 -3.41 -12.01 0.81
C VAL A 99 -3.16 -10.51 0.82
N VAL A 100 -2.51 -9.98 -0.23
CA VAL A 100 -2.28 -8.54 -0.38
C VAL A 100 -3.60 -7.77 -0.36
N GLY A 101 -4.61 -8.21 -1.11
CA GLY A 101 -5.93 -7.57 -1.13
C GLY A 101 -6.58 -7.53 0.25
N GLU A 102 -6.50 -8.61 1.03
CA GLU A 102 -7.03 -8.67 2.39
C GLU A 102 -6.31 -7.69 3.33
N VAL A 103 -4.97 -7.64 3.25
CA VAL A 103 -4.15 -6.72 4.05
C VAL A 103 -4.49 -5.26 3.74
N LEU A 104 -4.60 -4.91 2.46
CA LEU A 104 -4.90 -3.53 2.04
C LEU A 104 -6.32 -3.11 2.42
N GLY A 105 -7.27 -4.00 2.22
CA GLY A 105 -8.69 -3.70 2.45
C GLY A 105 -9.03 -3.49 3.92
N LYS A 106 -8.34 -4.18 4.83
CA LYS A 106 -8.72 -4.17 6.25
C LYS A 106 -7.69 -3.53 7.19
N TYR A 107 -6.39 -3.69 6.93
CA TYR A 107 -5.37 -3.45 7.96
C TYR A 107 -4.32 -2.42 7.60
N HIS A 108 -4.00 -2.25 6.32
CA HIS A 108 -2.84 -1.47 5.90
C HIS A 108 -3.13 -0.66 4.63
N PRO A 109 -3.75 0.52 4.73
CA PRO A 109 -4.14 1.36 3.59
C PRO A 109 -2.91 2.06 2.97
N HIS A 110 -1.97 1.28 2.44
CA HIS A 110 -0.76 1.72 1.76
C HIS A 110 -0.61 0.96 0.43
N GLY A 111 0.46 1.21 -0.33
CA GLY A 111 0.65 0.59 -1.63
C GLY A 111 0.74 -0.95 -1.58
N ASP A 112 0.16 -1.62 -2.55
CA ASP A 112 0.15 -3.07 -2.73
C ASP A 112 1.57 -3.65 -2.87
N PHE A 113 2.43 -2.93 -3.58
CA PHE A 113 3.83 -3.31 -3.74
C PHE A 113 4.55 -3.47 -2.40
N ALA A 114 4.34 -2.53 -1.46
CA ALA A 114 4.98 -2.60 -0.13
C ALA A 114 4.49 -3.82 0.67
N ALA A 115 3.19 -4.11 0.63
CA ALA A 115 2.61 -5.29 1.27
C ALA A 115 3.14 -6.58 0.63
N TYR A 116 3.19 -6.65 -0.71
CA TYR A 116 3.71 -7.81 -1.42
C TYR A 116 5.20 -8.04 -1.12
N MET A 117 6.04 -7.00 -1.19
CA MET A 117 7.47 -7.13 -0.87
C MET A 117 7.72 -7.54 0.57
N THR A 118 6.81 -7.22 1.49
CA THR A 118 6.87 -7.72 2.86
C THR A 118 6.64 -9.23 2.91
N ILE A 119 5.62 -9.73 2.20
CA ILE A 119 5.35 -11.17 2.06
C ILE A 119 6.55 -11.89 1.45
N VAL A 120 7.10 -11.32 0.38
CA VAL A 120 8.29 -11.87 -0.31
C VAL A 120 9.45 -12.05 0.67
N ARG A 121 9.80 -11.02 1.43
CA ARG A 121 10.90 -11.07 2.41
C ARG A 121 10.65 -12.11 3.51
N MET A 122 9.41 -12.27 3.96
CA MET A 122 9.06 -13.29 4.96
C MET A 122 9.10 -14.72 4.42
N ALA A 123 9.03 -14.89 3.09
CA ALA A 123 9.13 -16.20 2.43
C ALA A 123 10.55 -16.56 1.99
N GLN A 124 11.48 -15.58 1.95
CA GLN A 124 12.84 -15.78 1.48
C GLN A 124 13.73 -16.39 2.58
N PRO A 125 14.34 -17.58 2.35
CA PRO A 125 15.19 -18.23 3.37
C PRO A 125 16.50 -17.48 3.65
N PHE A 126 16.93 -16.62 2.73
CA PHE A 126 18.13 -15.78 2.93
C PHE A 126 17.82 -14.43 3.58
N SER A 127 16.55 -14.02 3.65
CA SER A 127 16.14 -12.77 4.31
C SER A 127 15.81 -12.94 5.77
N LEU A 128 15.27 -14.08 6.16
CA LEU A 128 14.92 -14.41 7.54
C LEU A 128 15.57 -15.72 7.97
N ARG A 129 16.12 -15.74 9.19
CA ARG A 129 16.66 -16.98 9.78
C ARG A 129 15.61 -18.08 9.84
N TYR A 130 14.39 -17.73 10.20
CA TYR A 130 13.22 -18.61 10.21
C TYR A 130 12.12 -17.98 9.35
N PRO A 131 11.93 -18.43 8.11
CA PRO A 131 10.84 -17.96 7.27
C PRO A 131 9.49 -18.16 7.96
N LEU A 132 8.66 -17.13 7.95
CA LEU A 132 7.32 -17.18 8.56
C LEU A 132 6.24 -17.54 7.55
N ILE A 133 6.57 -17.42 6.26
CA ILE A 133 5.67 -17.71 5.15
C ILE A 133 6.34 -18.74 4.26
N PHE A 134 5.60 -19.81 3.94
CA PHE A 134 5.94 -20.71 2.86
C PHE A 134 5.52 -20.09 1.54
N GLY A 135 6.45 -20.02 0.59
CA GLY A 135 6.22 -19.48 -0.75
C GLY A 135 6.35 -20.55 -1.83
N GLN A 136 5.42 -20.54 -2.79
CA GLN A 136 5.50 -21.37 -4.00
C GLN A 136 5.55 -20.46 -5.22
N GLY A 137 6.60 -20.62 -6.03
CA GLY A 137 6.91 -19.80 -7.19
C GLY A 137 8.25 -19.09 -7.06
N ASN A 138 8.46 -18.06 -7.86
CA ASN A 138 9.68 -17.25 -7.82
C ASN A 138 9.54 -16.09 -6.83
N PHE A 139 10.27 -16.15 -5.73
CA PHE A 139 10.37 -15.11 -4.71
C PHE A 139 11.70 -14.33 -4.78
N GLY A 140 12.38 -14.38 -5.91
CA GLY A 140 13.67 -13.74 -6.09
C GLY A 140 14.84 -14.61 -5.62
N SER A 141 16.06 -14.10 -5.80
CA SER A 141 17.30 -14.77 -5.41
C SER A 141 18.18 -13.85 -4.57
N ILE A 142 19.21 -14.46 -3.94
CA ILE A 142 20.24 -13.71 -3.24
C ILE A 142 21.08 -12.83 -4.19
N ASP A 143 21.14 -13.20 -5.47
CA ASP A 143 21.86 -12.48 -6.51
C ASP A 143 21.13 -11.23 -7.01
N GLY A 144 19.94 -10.95 -6.47
CA GLY A 144 19.18 -9.73 -6.75
C GLY A 144 18.07 -9.89 -7.80
N ASP A 145 17.73 -11.10 -8.21
CA ASP A 145 16.59 -11.32 -9.10
C ASP A 145 15.29 -10.87 -8.42
N SER A 146 14.46 -10.20 -9.19
CA SER A 146 13.16 -9.75 -8.71
C SER A 146 12.17 -10.92 -8.57
N PRO A 147 11.29 -10.87 -7.56
CA PRO A 147 10.22 -11.86 -7.43
C PRO A 147 9.22 -11.72 -8.58
N ALA A 148 8.55 -12.82 -8.92
CA ALA A 148 7.45 -12.80 -9.86
C ALA A 148 6.28 -11.96 -9.31
N ALA A 149 5.41 -11.46 -10.20
CA ALA A 149 4.25 -10.70 -9.78
C ALA A 149 3.32 -11.53 -8.87
N MET A 150 2.67 -10.85 -7.92
CA MET A 150 1.83 -11.47 -6.87
C MET A 150 0.68 -12.34 -7.40
N ARG A 151 0.28 -12.17 -8.66
CA ARG A 151 -0.73 -13.01 -9.32
C ARG A 151 -0.23 -14.41 -9.67
N TYR A 152 1.08 -14.60 -9.75
CA TYR A 152 1.70 -15.89 -10.10
C TYR A 152 2.18 -16.66 -8.86
N THR A 153 2.56 -15.97 -7.80
CA THR A 153 3.09 -16.58 -6.58
C THR A 153 1.97 -17.04 -5.65
N GLU A 154 2.25 -18.07 -4.87
CA GLU A 154 1.33 -18.60 -3.86
C GLU A 154 2.02 -18.68 -2.51
N VAL A 155 1.25 -18.49 -1.45
CA VAL A 155 1.77 -18.42 -0.09
C VAL A 155 0.85 -19.12 0.91
N ARG A 156 1.43 -19.54 2.03
CA ARG A 156 0.73 -19.95 3.25
C ARG A 156 1.62 -19.69 4.46
N LEU A 157 1.03 -19.69 5.65
CA LEU A 157 1.82 -19.57 6.88
C LEU A 157 2.70 -20.83 7.08
N GLU A 158 3.90 -20.61 7.58
CA GLU A 158 4.71 -21.70 8.13
C GLU A 158 4.20 -22.09 9.52
N LYS A 159 4.56 -23.31 10.00
CA LYS A 159 4.13 -23.81 11.31
C LYS A 159 4.54 -22.86 12.43
N ILE A 160 5.77 -22.36 12.38
CA ILE A 160 6.30 -21.43 13.39
C ILE A 160 5.50 -20.13 13.47
N ALA A 161 4.97 -19.63 12.35
CA ALA A 161 4.14 -18.44 12.35
C ALA A 161 2.81 -18.66 13.11
N GLY A 162 2.30 -19.90 13.11
CA GLY A 162 1.11 -20.26 13.89
C GLY A 162 1.34 -20.23 15.40
N GLU A 163 2.57 -20.42 15.86
CA GLU A 163 2.92 -20.36 17.29
C GLU A 163 3.09 -18.89 17.78
N MET A 164 3.13 -17.93 16.87
CA MET A 164 3.27 -16.51 17.16
C MET A 164 1.91 -15.77 17.18
N LEU A 165 0.86 -16.42 16.74
CA LEU A 165 -0.50 -15.90 16.62
C LEU A 165 -1.42 -16.46 17.68
#